data_abfc8fdff1f6c0a415a31de23dcb632f
#
_entry.id   abfc8fdff1f6c0a415a31de23dcb632f
#
_cell.length_a   1.000
_cell.length_b   1.000
_cell.length_c   1.000
_cell.angle_alpha   90.00
_cell.angle_beta   90.00
_cell.angle_gamma   90.00
#
_symmetry.space_group_name_H-M   'P 1'
#
loop_
_entity.id
_entity.type
_entity.pdbx_description
1 polymer ?
#
loop_
_entity_poly.entity_id
_entity_poly.type
_entity_poly.pdbx_seq_one_letter_code
_entity_poly.pdbx_strand_id
1 'polypeptide(L)'
;MLLSSCVSHPDVPSSAKDAKCQPDIFPDYCDVTVPCNIAPLNFMLPKDGYEECVARITMPDGKQQTYGDGVKVQIPEDEWHDMLDASKGKSIKVEVWGKKKGEWLSFKPFEIRVAKEPIDEYLSYRLIEPTYVAWSFMEIAQRNLTSFEETQIFNNEITMNDRAKGQCINCHSYQNYKTDNMLFHVRLSNGGTVIVNDGKVSRVNMKRDYTISGGVYPAWHPTAKLIAFSTNQTRQAFHTANDNKIEVYDLASDMILYDVTTDSVSIVSNDPELLEVYPTWSPDGKFLYYCKSVPLPEEMRDKDIRTTYPKVQYNLYRRPFDLATHNFGDEELVYDAASSDKSVTLPRISPDGRYLLFAQGQYGCFHSRHRDADIVCIPMEKFSGTPLTVEAASFVDLSALNSKENSDSYPTWSSNGHWIMCASRREDGNYSRVYFSYFNNGKVEKAFLMPQEDPEYNTFLLKSYNRPEFMVEPVRISVDEFSKVFDR
;
A
#
# COMPACT_ATOMS: atom_id res chain seq x y z
N MET A 1 32.50 -7.59 -6.69
CA MET A 1 32.94 -8.94 -6.24
C MET A 1 31.65 -9.66 -5.87
N LEU A 2 31.09 -10.46 -6.77
CA LEU A 2 29.92 -11.30 -6.49
C LEU A 2 30.38 -12.41 -5.53
N LEU A 3 30.01 -12.29 -4.27
CA LEU A 3 30.07 -13.41 -3.35
C LEU A 3 28.92 -14.35 -3.73
N SER A 4 29.21 -15.37 -4.53
CA SER A 4 28.34 -16.52 -4.67
C SER A 4 28.22 -17.16 -3.29
N SER A 5 27.12 -16.92 -2.58
CA SER A 5 26.81 -17.70 -1.38
C SER A 5 26.57 -19.13 -1.85
N CYS A 6 27.40 -20.08 -1.40
CA CYS A 6 27.11 -21.49 -1.61
C CYS A 6 25.79 -21.81 -0.89
N VAL A 7 24.73 -22.00 -1.64
CA VAL A 7 23.44 -22.45 -1.10
C VAL A 7 23.66 -23.79 -0.44
N SER A 8 23.24 -23.93 0.80
CA SER A 8 23.31 -25.21 1.52
C SER A 8 22.04 -25.99 1.24
N HIS A 9 22.23 -27.21 0.70
CA HIS A 9 21.17 -28.23 0.57
C HIS A 9 21.34 -29.29 1.65
N PRO A 10 20.97 -29.01 2.90
CA PRO A 10 21.19 -29.93 4.01
C PRO A 10 20.35 -31.21 3.86
N ASP A 11 20.86 -32.33 4.38
CA ASP A 11 20.05 -33.51 4.48
C ASP A 11 18.92 -33.35 5.49
N VAL A 12 17.76 -33.92 5.19
CA VAL A 12 16.65 -34.03 6.16
C VAL A 12 17.11 -34.88 7.35
N PRO A 13 16.81 -34.46 8.61
CA PRO A 13 17.16 -35.22 9.79
C PRO A 13 16.67 -36.67 9.72
N SER A 14 17.58 -37.65 9.98
CA SER A 14 17.25 -39.06 9.93
C SER A 14 16.26 -39.52 10.99
N SER A 15 16.11 -38.72 12.07
CA SER A 15 15.12 -38.94 13.13
C SER A 15 14.68 -37.59 13.69
N ALA A 16 13.37 -37.43 13.93
CA ALA A 16 12.78 -36.23 14.53
C ALA A 16 11.55 -36.62 15.35
N LYS A 17 11.30 -35.90 16.43
CA LYS A 17 10.08 -36.05 17.23
C LYS A 17 8.96 -35.24 16.59
N ASP A 18 7.79 -35.83 16.45
CA ASP A 18 6.62 -35.13 15.90
C ASP A 18 6.15 -34.01 16.85
N ALA A 19 6.16 -32.77 16.38
CA ALA A 19 5.70 -31.60 17.10
C ALA A 19 4.16 -31.47 17.15
N LYS A 20 3.42 -32.21 16.30
CA LYS A 20 1.95 -32.27 16.19
C LYS A 20 1.27 -30.92 15.83
N CYS A 21 2.03 -29.91 15.47
CA CYS A 21 1.57 -28.60 15.03
C CYS A 21 2.27 -28.17 13.75
N GLN A 22 1.75 -27.15 13.06
CA GLN A 22 2.48 -26.45 12.01
C GLN A 22 3.67 -25.68 12.62
N PRO A 23 4.72 -25.39 11.83
CA PRO A 23 5.82 -24.56 12.29
C PRO A 23 5.36 -23.11 12.53
N ASP A 24 5.88 -22.50 13.56
CA ASP A 24 5.78 -21.06 13.80
C ASP A 24 6.93 -20.38 13.04
N ILE A 25 6.74 -20.13 11.75
CA ILE A 25 7.75 -19.50 10.88
C ILE A 25 7.51 -18.00 10.76
N PHE A 26 8.59 -17.25 10.58
CA PHE A 26 8.54 -15.82 10.29
C PHE A 26 9.29 -15.50 8.98
N PRO A 27 8.68 -14.77 8.03
CA PRO A 27 7.25 -14.41 7.97
C PRO A 27 6.33 -15.64 7.89
N ASP A 28 5.06 -15.48 8.29
CA ASP A 28 4.07 -16.55 8.24
C ASP A 28 3.59 -16.79 6.79
N TYR A 29 4.24 -17.71 6.12
CA TYR A 29 3.90 -18.18 4.77
C TYR A 29 3.16 -19.54 4.76
N CYS A 30 2.68 -20.01 5.91
CA CYS A 30 1.89 -21.23 5.97
C CYS A 30 0.56 -21.08 5.24
N ASP A 31 0.25 -21.97 4.32
CA ASP A 31 -1.03 -22.06 3.61
C ASP A 31 -1.46 -20.76 2.87
N VAL A 32 -0.49 -20.04 2.29
CA VAL A 32 -0.73 -18.84 1.49
C VAL A 32 -0.89 -19.16 0.00
N THR A 33 -1.56 -18.26 -0.73
CA THR A 33 -1.59 -18.25 -2.19
C THR A 33 -0.67 -17.15 -2.69
N VAL A 34 0.27 -17.48 -3.58
CA VAL A 34 1.29 -16.56 -4.09
C VAL A 34 1.23 -16.41 -5.60
N PRO A 35 1.69 -15.26 -6.15
CA PRO A 35 1.83 -15.07 -7.59
C PRO A 35 2.83 -16.05 -8.20
N CYS A 36 2.62 -16.42 -9.46
CA CYS A 36 3.54 -17.29 -10.18
C CYS A 36 4.87 -16.65 -10.56
N ASN A 37 5.11 -15.40 -10.18
CA ASN A 37 6.32 -14.63 -10.48
C ASN A 37 6.90 -13.87 -9.27
N ILE A 38 6.50 -14.21 -8.05
CA ILE A 38 6.98 -13.50 -6.84
C ILE A 38 8.41 -13.93 -6.47
N ALA A 39 9.16 -13.06 -5.81
CA ALA A 39 10.46 -13.36 -5.20
C ALA A 39 10.37 -14.51 -4.17
N PRO A 40 11.49 -15.18 -3.85
CA PRO A 40 11.51 -16.29 -2.90
C PRO A 40 10.86 -15.99 -1.56
N LEU A 41 10.07 -16.93 -1.06
CA LEU A 41 9.45 -16.85 0.28
C LEU A 41 10.45 -17.32 1.33
N ASN A 42 11.49 -16.54 1.57
CA ASN A 42 12.47 -16.82 2.60
C ASN A 42 11.85 -16.67 3.98
N PHE A 43 12.08 -17.61 4.86
CA PHE A 43 11.52 -17.62 6.21
C PHE A 43 12.52 -18.18 7.23
N MET A 44 12.16 -18.13 8.51
CA MET A 44 12.97 -18.67 9.59
C MET A 44 12.12 -19.20 10.73
N LEU A 45 12.71 -20.05 11.56
CA LEU A 45 12.20 -20.37 12.90
C LEU A 45 12.70 -19.32 13.92
N PRO A 46 11.93 -19.03 14.99
CA PRO A 46 12.35 -18.07 16.01
C PRO A 46 13.70 -18.42 16.65
N LYS A 47 14.63 -17.46 16.68
CA LYS A 47 15.98 -17.64 17.26
C LYS A 47 15.94 -18.04 18.74
N ASP A 48 14.98 -17.55 19.48
CA ASP A 48 14.85 -17.83 20.93
C ASP A 48 14.33 -19.24 21.24
N GLY A 49 14.42 -20.16 20.33
CA GLY A 49 13.93 -21.51 20.59
C GLY A 49 14.58 -22.57 19.75
N TYR A 50 15.16 -22.19 18.61
CA TYR A 50 15.74 -23.13 17.66
C TYR A 50 17.19 -22.80 17.35
N GLU A 51 17.98 -23.84 17.05
CA GLU A 51 19.40 -23.82 16.72
C GLU A 51 19.61 -23.96 15.20
N GLU A 52 18.79 -24.79 14.57
CA GLU A 52 18.83 -25.09 13.13
C GLU A 52 17.41 -25.26 12.59
N CYS A 53 17.25 -24.96 11.30
CA CYS A 53 16.04 -25.19 10.51
C CYS A 53 16.40 -25.86 9.20
N VAL A 54 15.64 -26.89 8.82
CA VAL A 54 15.71 -27.52 7.49
C VAL A 54 14.30 -27.54 6.91
N ALA A 55 14.16 -27.08 5.69
CA ALA A 55 12.91 -27.18 4.94
C ALA A 55 13.10 -28.07 3.71
N ARG A 56 12.16 -28.95 3.45
CA ARG A 56 12.06 -29.70 2.21
C ARG A 56 10.85 -29.19 1.43
N ILE A 57 11.11 -28.76 0.22
CA ILE A 57 10.11 -28.29 -0.72
C ILE A 57 9.85 -29.39 -1.74
N THR A 58 8.59 -29.79 -1.88
CA THR A 58 8.15 -30.82 -2.84
C THR A 58 7.23 -30.21 -3.87
N MET A 59 7.63 -30.25 -5.13
CA MET A 59 6.85 -29.76 -6.26
C MET A 59 5.78 -30.77 -6.69
N PRO A 60 4.76 -30.35 -7.47
CA PRO A 60 3.67 -31.24 -7.90
C PRO A 60 4.10 -32.44 -8.75
N ASP A 61 5.27 -32.39 -9.38
CA ASP A 61 5.88 -33.50 -10.15
C ASP A 61 6.62 -34.50 -9.27
N GLY A 62 6.72 -34.25 -7.96
CA GLY A 62 7.40 -35.06 -6.99
C GLY A 62 8.88 -34.75 -6.79
N LYS A 63 9.44 -33.78 -7.54
CA LYS A 63 10.82 -33.33 -7.27
C LYS A 63 10.89 -32.64 -5.91
N GLN A 64 12.01 -32.82 -5.23
CA GLN A 64 12.25 -32.30 -3.90
C GLN A 64 13.60 -31.59 -3.84
N GLN A 65 13.59 -30.46 -3.09
CA GLN A 65 14.80 -29.72 -2.75
C GLN A 65 14.77 -29.37 -1.26
N THR A 66 15.95 -29.23 -0.66
CA THR A 66 16.11 -28.94 0.76
C THR A 66 16.91 -27.65 0.93
N TYR A 67 16.54 -26.84 1.92
CA TYR A 67 17.19 -25.57 2.24
C TYR A 67 17.32 -25.41 3.74
N GLY A 68 18.36 -24.72 4.19
CA GLY A 68 18.57 -24.39 5.59
C GLY A 68 19.98 -23.84 5.83
N ASP A 69 20.06 -22.76 6.60
CA ASP A 69 21.27 -22.15 7.10
C ASP A 69 21.01 -21.58 8.50
N GLY A 70 21.52 -22.26 9.53
CA GLY A 70 21.12 -21.99 10.90
C GLY A 70 19.60 -22.10 11.06
N VAL A 71 18.92 -21.08 11.53
CA VAL A 71 17.46 -21.08 11.69
C VAL A 71 16.72 -20.53 10.45
N LYS A 72 17.44 -20.10 9.41
CA LYS A 72 16.89 -19.49 8.20
C LYS A 72 16.74 -20.50 7.06
N VAL A 73 15.73 -20.31 6.26
CA VAL A 73 15.49 -20.97 4.99
C VAL A 73 15.51 -19.90 3.92
N GLN A 74 16.56 -19.88 3.10
CA GLN A 74 16.76 -18.97 2.00
C GLN A 74 16.85 -19.77 0.71
N ILE A 75 16.04 -19.40 -0.27
CA ILE A 75 15.89 -20.13 -1.54
C ILE A 75 16.50 -19.23 -2.63
N PRO A 76 17.39 -19.78 -3.49
CA PRO A 76 17.91 -19.04 -4.65
C PRO A 76 16.78 -18.56 -5.57
N GLU A 77 16.90 -17.36 -6.14
CA GLU A 77 15.88 -16.79 -7.01
C GLU A 77 15.59 -17.66 -8.24
N ASP A 78 16.63 -18.19 -8.89
CA ASP A 78 16.52 -19.06 -10.06
C ASP A 78 15.81 -20.38 -9.73
N GLU A 79 16.20 -21.05 -8.66
CA GLU A 79 15.57 -22.29 -8.22
C GLU A 79 14.10 -22.06 -7.82
N TRP A 80 13.81 -20.94 -7.15
CA TRP A 80 12.46 -20.57 -6.78
C TRP A 80 11.56 -20.32 -8.00
N HIS A 81 12.05 -19.60 -8.99
CA HIS A 81 11.29 -19.35 -10.23
C HIS A 81 11.02 -20.64 -10.99
N ASP A 82 11.99 -21.56 -11.06
CA ASP A 82 11.77 -22.89 -11.64
C ASP A 82 10.66 -23.68 -10.89
N MET A 83 10.62 -23.56 -9.56
CA MET A 83 9.57 -24.18 -8.74
C MET A 83 8.20 -23.54 -8.99
N LEU A 84 8.11 -22.21 -9.10
CA LEU A 84 6.87 -21.50 -9.39
C LEU A 84 6.33 -21.89 -10.77
N ASP A 85 7.19 -21.95 -11.78
CA ASP A 85 6.80 -22.33 -13.14
C ASP A 85 6.28 -23.78 -13.20
N ALA A 86 6.95 -24.70 -12.53
CA ALA A 86 6.51 -26.11 -12.42
C ALA A 86 5.20 -26.27 -11.63
N SER A 87 4.87 -25.31 -10.78
CA SER A 87 3.75 -25.39 -9.84
C SER A 87 2.59 -24.46 -10.18
N LYS A 88 2.62 -23.74 -11.30
CA LYS A 88 1.60 -22.78 -11.70
C LYS A 88 0.19 -23.39 -11.71
N GLY A 89 -0.71 -22.82 -10.90
CA GLY A 89 -2.06 -23.31 -10.70
C GLY A 89 -2.19 -24.55 -9.80
N LYS A 90 -1.11 -24.91 -9.09
CA LYS A 90 -1.02 -26.07 -8.17
C LYS A 90 -0.43 -25.63 -6.84
N SER A 91 -0.21 -26.59 -5.94
CA SER A 91 0.43 -26.36 -4.63
C SER A 91 1.83 -26.95 -4.57
N ILE A 92 2.71 -26.24 -3.89
CA ILE A 92 4.02 -26.68 -3.42
C ILE A 92 3.84 -27.15 -1.97
N LYS A 93 4.32 -28.33 -1.62
CA LYS A 93 4.31 -28.84 -0.24
C LYS A 93 5.61 -28.46 0.46
N VAL A 94 5.52 -27.92 1.67
CA VAL A 94 6.66 -27.56 2.51
C VAL A 94 6.65 -28.37 3.79
N GLU A 95 7.74 -29.05 4.08
CA GLU A 95 7.99 -29.81 5.30
C GLU A 95 9.16 -29.16 6.04
N VAL A 96 8.97 -28.88 7.33
CA VAL A 96 9.96 -28.14 8.14
C VAL A 96 10.41 -29.00 9.32
N TRP A 97 11.70 -28.96 9.59
CA TRP A 97 12.32 -29.52 10.79
C TRP A 97 13.07 -28.43 11.53
N GLY A 98 12.92 -28.38 12.84
CA GLY A 98 13.63 -27.45 13.71
C GLY A 98 14.40 -28.17 14.80
N LYS A 99 15.68 -27.80 15.02
CA LYS A 99 16.49 -28.34 16.10
C LYS A 99 16.39 -27.50 17.34
N LYS A 100 16.01 -28.10 18.45
CA LYS A 100 15.85 -27.42 19.73
C LYS A 100 16.50 -28.23 20.84
N LYS A 101 17.45 -27.62 21.57
CA LYS A 101 18.22 -28.32 22.63
C LYS A 101 18.85 -29.61 22.17
N GLY A 102 19.40 -29.60 20.95
CA GLY A 102 20.05 -30.74 20.34
C GLY A 102 19.11 -31.81 19.75
N GLU A 103 17.80 -31.73 19.94
CA GLU A 103 16.81 -32.67 19.39
C GLU A 103 16.09 -32.08 18.18
N TRP A 104 15.85 -32.89 17.15
CA TRP A 104 15.07 -32.53 15.99
C TRP A 104 13.57 -32.72 16.23
N LEU A 105 12.78 -31.71 15.84
CA LEU A 105 11.34 -31.75 15.77
C LEU A 105 10.91 -31.72 14.31
N SER A 106 9.93 -32.54 13.92
CA SER A 106 9.25 -32.45 12.63
C SER A 106 7.88 -31.77 12.81
N PHE A 107 7.57 -30.82 11.97
CA PHE A 107 6.29 -30.12 12.01
C PHE A 107 5.28 -30.71 11.02
N LYS A 108 3.99 -30.44 11.22
CA LYS A 108 2.99 -30.73 10.20
C LYS A 108 3.31 -29.91 8.94
N PRO A 109 3.30 -30.55 7.75
CA PRO A 109 3.53 -29.83 6.51
C PRO A 109 2.44 -28.81 6.25
N PHE A 110 2.80 -27.78 5.47
CA PHE A 110 1.86 -26.80 4.93
C PHE A 110 2.00 -26.70 3.41
N GLU A 111 1.07 -26.02 2.76
CA GLU A 111 1.06 -25.82 1.32
C GLU A 111 1.23 -24.33 0.95
N ILE A 112 1.95 -24.07 -0.12
CA ILE A 112 1.98 -22.79 -0.82
C ILE A 112 1.30 -23.00 -2.16
N ARG A 113 0.14 -22.38 -2.36
CA ARG A 113 -0.58 -22.42 -3.62
C ARG A 113 0.01 -21.39 -4.58
N VAL A 114 0.39 -21.82 -5.76
CA VAL A 114 0.87 -20.92 -6.82
C VAL A 114 -0.30 -20.55 -7.73
N ALA A 115 -0.69 -19.29 -7.74
CA ALA A 115 -1.74 -18.79 -8.63
C ALA A 115 -1.30 -18.88 -10.11
N LYS A 116 -2.25 -18.86 -11.03
CA LYS A 116 -1.95 -18.75 -12.46
C LYS A 116 -1.62 -17.31 -12.86
N GLU A 117 -2.15 -16.38 -12.12
CA GLU A 117 -2.09 -14.94 -12.36
C GLU A 117 -0.81 -14.35 -11.76
N PRO A 118 0.01 -13.67 -12.57
CA PRO A 118 1.18 -12.96 -12.06
C PRO A 118 0.76 -11.75 -11.23
N ILE A 119 1.66 -11.25 -10.40
CA ILE A 119 1.58 -9.91 -9.82
C ILE A 119 2.34 -8.92 -10.72
N ASP A 120 2.03 -7.62 -10.64
CA ASP A 120 2.83 -6.59 -11.30
C ASP A 120 4.29 -6.70 -10.86
N GLU A 121 5.22 -6.52 -11.79
CA GLU A 121 6.63 -6.78 -11.52
C GLU A 121 7.26 -5.78 -10.55
N TYR A 122 6.70 -4.58 -10.44
CA TYR A 122 7.26 -3.51 -9.63
C TYR A 122 6.26 -2.95 -8.64
N LEU A 123 6.82 -2.44 -7.57
CA LEU A 123 6.14 -1.74 -6.50
C LEU A 123 6.94 -0.50 -6.12
N SER A 124 6.29 0.64 -5.95
CA SER A 124 6.91 1.80 -5.32
C SER A 124 6.29 2.10 -3.97
N TYR A 125 7.08 2.70 -3.10
CA TYR A 125 6.65 3.16 -1.79
C TYR A 125 7.54 4.28 -1.29
N ARG A 126 7.04 5.04 -0.33
CA ARG A 126 7.86 5.96 0.45
C ARG A 126 8.28 5.29 1.74
N LEU A 127 9.58 5.24 2.01
CA LEU A 127 10.14 4.89 3.30
C LEU A 127 10.15 6.13 4.20
N ILE A 128 9.50 6.03 5.35
CA ILE A 128 9.37 7.13 6.30
C ILE A 128 9.67 6.66 7.72
N GLU A 129 10.48 7.44 8.44
CA GLU A 129 10.78 7.21 9.84
C GLU A 129 9.56 7.44 10.75
N PRO A 130 9.53 6.89 11.96
CA PRO A 130 8.37 7.00 12.82
C PRO A 130 8.19 8.39 13.43
N THR A 131 6.93 8.76 13.65
CA THR A 131 6.46 9.88 14.47
C THR A 131 7.23 11.20 14.34
N TYR A 132 8.00 11.58 15.37
CA TYR A 132 8.64 12.89 15.50
C TYR A 132 9.82 13.10 14.55
N VAL A 133 10.44 12.03 14.07
CA VAL A 133 11.60 12.08 13.16
C VAL A 133 11.20 11.83 11.70
N ALA A 134 9.90 11.74 11.42
CA ALA A 134 9.37 11.43 10.08
C ALA A 134 9.84 12.38 8.96
N TRP A 135 10.29 13.58 9.30
CA TRP A 135 10.77 14.60 8.36
C TRP A 135 12.29 14.57 8.13
N SER A 136 13.04 13.80 8.92
CA SER A 136 14.50 13.77 8.86
C SER A 136 14.97 13.19 7.54
N PHE A 137 14.48 12.02 7.16
CA PHE A 137 14.78 11.37 5.90
C PHE A 137 13.56 10.70 5.33
N MET A 138 13.27 10.93 4.06
CA MET A 138 12.22 10.28 3.29
C MET A 138 12.74 9.89 1.93
N GLU A 139 12.43 8.69 1.52
CA GLU A 139 12.83 8.13 0.25
C GLU A 139 11.61 7.52 -0.46
N ILE A 140 11.46 7.82 -1.75
CA ILE A 140 10.61 7.07 -2.65
C ILE A 140 11.49 6.03 -3.32
N ALA A 141 11.23 4.76 -3.05
CA ALA A 141 11.93 3.63 -3.62
C ALA A 141 11.02 2.82 -4.52
N GLN A 142 11.60 2.03 -5.39
CA GLN A 142 10.94 1.00 -6.16
C GLN A 142 11.58 -0.36 -5.90
N ARG A 143 10.74 -1.38 -5.86
CA ARG A 143 11.11 -2.76 -5.61
C ARG A 143 10.67 -3.64 -6.77
N ASN A 144 11.57 -4.46 -7.29
CA ASN A 144 11.20 -5.55 -8.17
C ASN A 144 10.59 -6.69 -7.33
N LEU A 145 9.33 -7.04 -7.60
CA LEU A 145 8.62 -8.09 -6.85
C LEU A 145 8.99 -9.51 -7.30
N THR A 146 9.67 -9.65 -8.42
CA THR A 146 10.16 -10.96 -8.90
C THR A 146 11.54 -11.31 -8.32
N SER A 147 12.23 -10.33 -7.76
CA SER A 147 13.55 -10.44 -7.12
C SER A 147 13.59 -9.65 -5.82
N PHE A 148 14.79 -9.46 -5.26
CA PHE A 148 14.99 -8.60 -4.08
C PHE A 148 15.58 -7.23 -4.44
N GLU A 149 15.67 -6.88 -5.73
CA GLU A 149 16.23 -5.62 -6.17
C GLU A 149 15.36 -4.44 -5.74
N GLU A 150 15.94 -3.51 -5.00
CA GLU A 150 15.35 -2.26 -4.60
C GLU A 150 16.23 -1.09 -5.05
N THR A 151 15.64 -0.07 -5.67
CA THR A 151 16.35 1.11 -6.12
C THR A 151 15.63 2.39 -5.73
N GLN A 152 16.41 3.44 -5.47
CA GLN A 152 15.87 4.75 -5.13
C GLN A 152 15.32 5.46 -6.37
N ILE A 153 14.08 5.98 -6.28
CA ILE A 153 13.53 6.92 -7.25
C ILE A 153 13.96 8.34 -6.91
N PHE A 154 13.73 8.76 -5.65
CA PHE A 154 14.07 10.10 -5.16
C PHE A 154 14.11 10.15 -3.63
N ASN A 155 14.87 11.08 -3.04
CA ASN A 155 14.83 11.35 -1.61
C ASN A 155 14.83 12.86 -1.29
N ASN A 156 14.45 13.22 -0.07
CA ASN A 156 14.28 14.61 0.32
C ASN A 156 15.59 15.38 0.57
N GLU A 157 16.75 14.73 0.65
CA GLU A 157 18.04 15.41 0.84
C GLU A 157 18.63 15.94 -0.47
N ILE A 158 18.25 15.36 -1.62
CA ILE A 158 18.84 15.67 -2.94
C ILE A 158 18.67 17.14 -3.31
N THR A 159 17.51 17.70 -3.06
CA THR A 159 17.16 19.07 -3.49
C THR A 159 16.80 20.00 -2.33
N MET A 160 17.01 19.58 -1.10
CA MET A 160 16.78 20.38 0.09
C MET A 160 17.82 21.50 0.20
N ASN A 161 17.43 22.75 -0.16
CA ASN A 161 18.29 23.92 -0.11
C ASN A 161 18.19 24.70 1.21
N ASP A 162 17.24 24.39 2.06
CA ASP A 162 17.03 25.02 3.37
C ASP A 162 16.71 23.95 4.42
N ARG A 163 17.72 23.52 5.17
CA ARG A 163 17.56 22.50 6.22
C ARG A 163 16.67 22.95 7.37
N ALA A 164 16.58 24.26 7.64
CA ALA A 164 15.72 24.77 8.71
C ALA A 164 14.23 24.63 8.37
N LYS A 165 13.89 24.73 7.09
CA LYS A 165 12.54 24.46 6.59
C LYS A 165 12.26 22.98 6.41
N GLY A 166 13.30 22.17 6.19
CA GLY A 166 13.17 20.79 5.79
C GLY A 166 12.56 20.62 4.39
N GLN A 167 12.39 19.39 3.97
CA GLN A 167 11.69 19.04 2.74
C GLN A 167 10.92 17.73 2.95
N CYS A 168 9.66 17.71 2.52
CA CYS A 168 8.84 16.50 2.51
C CYS A 168 8.57 16.09 1.06
N ILE A 169 8.80 14.82 0.76
CA ILE A 169 8.39 14.20 -0.49
C ILE A 169 7.25 13.21 -0.24
N ASN A 170 6.23 13.22 -1.07
CA ASN A 170 5.02 12.43 -0.81
C ASN A 170 4.19 12.23 -2.08
N CYS A 171 3.11 11.44 -1.94
CA CYS A 171 2.03 11.34 -2.90
C CYS A 171 2.48 10.94 -4.30
N HIS A 172 3.45 10.01 -4.43
CA HIS A 172 3.77 9.43 -5.73
C HIS A 172 2.54 8.71 -6.30
N SER A 173 2.35 8.79 -7.61
CA SER A 173 1.20 8.22 -8.30
C SER A 173 1.52 8.00 -9.78
N TYR A 174 0.92 7.00 -10.37
CA TYR A 174 1.17 6.54 -11.74
C TYR A 174 -0.13 6.53 -12.54
N GLN A 175 -0.08 6.91 -13.82
CA GLN A 175 -1.22 6.78 -14.72
C GLN A 175 -1.35 5.33 -15.17
N ASN A 176 -2.42 4.66 -14.74
CA ASN A 176 -2.73 3.29 -15.15
C ASN A 176 -1.52 2.34 -15.00
N TYR A 177 -0.83 2.39 -13.84
CA TYR A 177 0.33 1.57 -13.46
C TYR A 177 1.62 1.82 -14.28
N LYS A 178 1.64 2.81 -15.20
CA LYS A 178 2.78 3.09 -16.09
C LYS A 178 3.65 4.22 -15.55
N THR A 179 4.96 4.07 -15.71
CA THR A 179 5.94 5.00 -15.14
C THR A 179 6.34 6.15 -16.06
N ASP A 180 5.98 6.10 -17.33
CA ASP A 180 6.15 7.19 -18.29
C ASP A 180 5.24 8.40 -17.99
N ASN A 181 4.18 8.18 -17.18
CA ASN A 181 3.31 9.21 -16.63
C ASN A 181 3.17 9.00 -15.12
N MET A 182 4.00 9.71 -14.38
CA MET A 182 4.01 9.64 -12.92
C MET A 182 4.17 11.03 -12.30
N LEU A 183 3.95 11.12 -11.03
CA LEU A 183 4.26 12.30 -10.25
C LEU A 183 4.66 11.96 -8.82
N PHE A 184 5.31 12.93 -8.17
CA PHE A 184 5.39 13.01 -6.71
C PHE A 184 5.34 14.47 -6.28
N HIS A 185 4.89 14.70 -5.04
CA HIS A 185 4.73 16.03 -4.49
C HIS A 185 5.86 16.37 -3.52
N VAL A 186 6.39 17.59 -3.63
CA VAL A 186 7.43 18.15 -2.74
C VAL A 186 6.83 19.32 -1.97
N ARG A 187 7.04 19.34 -0.65
CA ARG A 187 6.56 20.40 0.24
C ARG A 187 7.72 21.04 0.99
N LEU A 188 7.49 22.26 1.49
CA LEU A 188 8.43 23.11 2.22
C LEU A 188 9.54 23.63 1.29
N SER A 189 10.81 23.29 1.55
CA SER A 189 11.93 23.71 0.70
C SER A 189 11.73 23.20 -0.73
N ASN A 190 11.84 24.07 -1.72
CA ASN A 190 11.63 23.76 -3.15
C ASN A 190 10.26 23.13 -3.49
N GLY A 191 9.19 23.52 -2.79
CA GLY A 191 7.86 22.96 -2.96
C GLY A 191 7.35 23.01 -4.41
N GLY A 192 6.49 22.05 -4.75
CA GLY A 192 5.85 21.88 -6.06
C GLY A 192 5.53 20.42 -6.33
N THR A 193 4.90 20.14 -7.45
CA THR A 193 4.67 18.77 -7.91
C THR A 193 5.60 18.46 -9.06
N VAL A 194 6.41 17.42 -8.92
CA VAL A 194 7.24 16.89 -10.00
C VAL A 194 6.36 15.96 -10.82
N ILE A 195 6.25 16.21 -12.11
CA ILE A 195 5.44 15.44 -13.06
C ILE A 195 6.36 14.90 -14.15
N VAL A 196 6.25 13.61 -14.41
CA VAL A 196 6.74 12.98 -15.61
C VAL A 196 5.55 12.85 -16.56
N ASN A 197 5.67 13.39 -17.76
CA ASN A 197 4.67 13.30 -18.81
C ASN A 197 5.35 12.81 -20.08
N ASP A 198 4.99 11.61 -20.53
CA ASP A 198 5.62 10.92 -21.63
C ASP A 198 7.18 10.93 -21.52
N GLY A 199 7.67 10.58 -20.33
CA GLY A 199 9.09 10.52 -20.00
C GLY A 199 9.79 11.87 -19.79
N LYS A 200 9.09 13.01 -19.90
CA LYS A 200 9.66 14.35 -19.66
C LYS A 200 9.34 14.84 -18.26
N VAL A 201 10.39 15.21 -17.52
CA VAL A 201 10.27 15.72 -16.16
C VAL A 201 10.01 17.22 -16.15
N SER A 202 9.04 17.65 -15.38
CA SER A 202 8.75 19.05 -15.07
C SER A 202 8.39 19.22 -13.59
N ARG A 203 8.54 20.45 -13.08
CA ARG A 203 8.06 20.81 -11.73
C ARG A 203 7.06 21.94 -11.88
N VAL A 204 5.86 21.75 -11.35
CA VAL A 204 4.76 22.71 -11.45
C VAL A 204 4.31 23.15 -10.06
N ASN A 205 3.87 24.41 -9.96
CA ASN A 205 3.21 24.92 -8.77
C ASN A 205 1.71 25.03 -9.07
N MET A 206 0.91 24.17 -8.46
CA MET A 206 -0.54 24.17 -8.67
C MET A 206 -1.29 25.14 -7.75
N LYS A 207 -0.59 25.80 -6.80
CA LYS A 207 -1.23 26.82 -5.97
C LYS A 207 -1.63 28.02 -6.84
N ARG A 208 -2.88 28.40 -6.73
CA ARG A 208 -3.48 29.58 -7.35
C ARG A 208 -4.10 30.44 -6.24
N ASP A 209 -4.48 31.69 -6.55
CA ASP A 209 -5.10 32.59 -5.57
C ASP A 209 -6.47 32.09 -5.08
N TYR A 210 -7.09 31.22 -5.86
CA TYR A 210 -8.38 30.60 -5.58
C TYR A 210 -8.29 29.17 -5.03
N THR A 211 -7.09 28.65 -4.71
CA THR A 211 -6.90 27.32 -4.11
C THR A 211 -6.38 27.42 -2.68
N ILE A 212 -6.78 26.51 -1.79
CA ILE A 212 -6.32 26.46 -0.40
C ILE A 212 -4.79 26.23 -0.35
N SER A 213 -4.30 25.28 -1.14
CA SER A 213 -2.88 24.89 -1.17
C SER A 213 -2.50 24.36 -2.55
N GLY A 214 -1.27 23.89 -2.73
CA GLY A 214 -0.91 23.02 -3.84
C GLY A 214 -1.63 21.68 -3.74
N GLY A 215 -1.79 20.98 -4.88
CA GLY A 215 -2.48 19.70 -4.94
C GLY A 215 -1.76 18.59 -4.17
N VAL A 216 -2.52 17.79 -3.43
CA VAL A 216 -2.08 16.57 -2.73
C VAL A 216 -3.05 15.42 -3.04
N TYR A 217 -2.71 14.19 -2.69
CA TYR A 217 -3.52 13.00 -2.96
C TYR A 217 -3.94 12.86 -4.43
N PRO A 218 -2.97 12.80 -5.35
CA PRO A 218 -3.22 12.76 -6.80
C PRO A 218 -3.95 11.50 -7.24
N ALA A 219 -4.79 11.69 -8.26
CA ALA A 219 -5.41 10.60 -9.02
C ALA A 219 -5.35 10.94 -10.52
N TRP A 220 -4.54 10.22 -11.27
CA TRP A 220 -4.50 10.33 -12.71
C TRP A 220 -5.79 9.83 -13.35
N HIS A 221 -6.33 10.61 -14.29
CA HIS A 221 -7.36 10.09 -15.18
C HIS A 221 -6.79 8.93 -16.01
N PRO A 222 -7.51 7.80 -16.16
CA PRO A 222 -6.92 6.57 -16.73
C PRO A 222 -6.42 6.73 -18.18
N THR A 223 -6.99 7.64 -18.96
CA THR A 223 -6.65 7.78 -20.39
C THR A 223 -6.27 9.20 -20.82
N ALA A 224 -6.60 10.23 -20.04
CA ALA A 224 -6.32 11.63 -20.38
C ALA A 224 -5.18 12.19 -19.51
N LYS A 225 -4.52 13.23 -19.98
CA LYS A 225 -3.47 13.97 -19.24
C LYS A 225 -4.08 14.92 -18.19
N LEU A 226 -4.99 14.37 -17.40
CA LEU A 226 -5.71 15.06 -16.33
C LEU A 226 -5.40 14.41 -14.99
N ILE A 227 -5.25 15.21 -13.95
CA ILE A 227 -4.98 14.73 -12.60
C ILE A 227 -5.92 15.43 -11.63
N ALA A 228 -6.73 14.65 -10.91
CA ALA A 228 -7.51 15.16 -9.80
C ALA A 228 -6.65 15.22 -8.54
N PHE A 229 -6.79 16.29 -7.76
CA PHE A 229 -6.10 16.46 -6.48
C PHE A 229 -7.08 16.96 -5.43
N SER A 230 -6.79 16.74 -4.16
CA SER A 230 -7.32 17.61 -3.12
C SER A 230 -6.32 18.70 -2.76
N THR A 231 -6.82 19.84 -2.27
CA THR A 231 -6.03 20.95 -1.72
C THR A 231 -6.43 21.11 -0.26
N ASN A 232 -5.48 20.98 0.67
CA ASN A 232 -5.80 20.81 2.08
C ASN A 232 -5.08 21.85 2.95
N GLN A 233 -5.77 22.30 3.99
CA GLN A 233 -5.19 22.91 5.16
C GLN A 233 -5.29 21.91 6.31
N THR A 234 -4.17 21.29 6.67
CA THR A 234 -4.11 20.21 7.67
C THR A 234 -3.53 20.71 8.98
N ARG A 235 -3.91 20.03 10.07
CA ARG A 235 -3.22 20.10 11.36
C ARG A 235 -2.78 18.70 11.79
N GLN A 236 -1.63 18.62 12.46
CA GLN A 236 -1.14 17.39 13.08
C GLN A 236 -1.20 17.52 14.61
N ALA A 237 -1.62 16.44 15.27
CA ALA A 237 -1.51 16.28 16.71
C ALA A 237 -0.72 15.00 17.02
N PHE A 238 0.17 15.09 18.00
CA PHE A 238 0.95 13.96 18.48
C PHE A 238 0.48 13.58 19.89
N HIS A 239 0.20 12.29 20.08
CA HIS A 239 -0.27 11.76 21.36
C HIS A 239 0.82 10.92 22.03
N THR A 240 1.10 11.19 23.28
CA THR A 240 2.07 10.43 24.08
C THR A 240 1.44 9.24 24.78
N ALA A 241 0.15 9.32 25.12
CA ALA A 241 -0.58 8.35 25.93
C ALA A 241 -1.74 7.66 25.18
N ASN A 242 -1.82 7.79 23.86
CA ASN A 242 -2.85 7.17 23.02
C ASN A 242 -2.21 6.16 22.05
N ASP A 243 -2.93 5.09 21.73
CA ASP A 243 -2.48 4.11 20.72
C ASP A 243 -2.38 4.74 19.34
N ASN A 244 -3.27 5.67 18.98
CA ASN A 244 -3.16 6.51 17.80
C ASN A 244 -2.15 7.63 18.04
N LYS A 245 -0.86 7.37 17.77
CA LYS A 245 0.24 8.29 18.08
C LYS A 245 0.22 9.60 17.32
N ILE A 246 -0.40 9.61 16.14
CA ILE A 246 -0.48 10.77 15.26
C ILE A 246 -1.91 10.89 14.74
N GLU A 247 -2.50 12.08 14.91
CA GLU A 247 -3.70 12.47 14.20
C GLU A 247 -3.36 13.54 13.15
N VAL A 248 -3.88 13.35 11.94
CA VAL A 248 -3.85 14.35 10.87
C VAL A 248 -5.28 14.63 10.47
N TYR A 249 -5.68 15.88 10.53
CA TYR A 249 -7.05 16.28 10.21
C TYR A 249 -7.09 17.56 9.37
N ASP A 250 -8.09 17.63 8.53
CA ASP A 250 -8.31 18.77 7.68
C ASP A 250 -9.12 19.85 8.42
N LEU A 251 -8.65 21.11 8.30
CA LEU A 251 -9.41 22.30 8.68
C LEU A 251 -10.24 22.81 7.51
N ALA A 252 -9.75 22.63 6.30
CA ALA A 252 -10.40 22.91 5.04
C ALA A 252 -9.81 21.99 3.96
N SER A 253 -10.61 21.52 3.03
CA SER A 253 -10.14 20.82 1.85
C SER A 253 -11.11 20.92 0.69
N ASP A 254 -10.56 21.20 -0.50
CA ASP A 254 -11.24 21.32 -1.77
C ASP A 254 -10.69 20.30 -2.77
N MET A 255 -11.34 20.15 -3.90
CA MET A 255 -10.82 19.35 -5.02
C MET A 255 -10.56 20.20 -6.26
N ILE A 256 -9.46 19.92 -6.93
CA ILE A 256 -9.05 20.56 -8.19
C ILE A 256 -8.76 19.51 -9.26
N LEU A 257 -8.91 19.90 -10.52
CA LEU A 257 -8.47 19.16 -11.69
C LEU A 257 -7.32 19.94 -12.36
N TYR A 258 -6.19 19.27 -12.55
CA TYR A 258 -5.04 19.80 -13.27
C TYR A 258 -4.94 19.17 -14.64
N ASP A 259 -4.89 20.02 -15.69
CA ASP A 259 -4.60 19.60 -17.06
C ASP A 259 -3.09 19.78 -17.34
N VAL A 260 -2.40 18.63 -17.49
CA VAL A 260 -0.95 18.59 -17.75
C VAL A 260 -0.58 19.22 -19.11
N THR A 261 -1.50 19.18 -20.06
CA THR A 261 -1.26 19.67 -21.43
C THR A 261 -1.27 21.20 -21.50
N THR A 262 -2.17 21.81 -20.75
CA THR A 262 -2.40 23.28 -20.80
C THR A 262 -1.83 24.02 -19.57
N ASP A 263 -1.27 23.30 -18.60
CA ASP A 263 -0.86 23.83 -17.27
C ASP A 263 -2.01 24.61 -16.57
N SER A 264 -3.22 24.14 -16.73
CA SER A 264 -4.40 24.80 -16.14
C SER A 264 -4.92 24.04 -14.92
N VAL A 265 -5.41 24.81 -13.94
CA VAL A 265 -6.07 24.32 -12.73
C VAL A 265 -7.52 24.76 -12.77
N SER A 266 -8.46 23.83 -12.67
CA SER A 266 -9.89 24.09 -12.51
C SER A 266 -10.41 23.57 -11.19
N ILE A 267 -11.45 24.20 -10.66
CA ILE A 267 -12.12 23.77 -9.42
C ILE A 267 -13.07 22.63 -9.75
N VAL A 268 -12.98 21.55 -9.00
CA VAL A 268 -13.96 20.46 -9.00
C VAL A 268 -15.02 20.70 -7.93
N SER A 269 -14.57 21.08 -6.73
CA SER A 269 -15.40 21.47 -5.60
C SER A 269 -14.63 22.38 -4.65
N ASN A 270 -15.27 23.40 -4.09
CA ASN A 270 -14.67 24.38 -3.18
C ASN A 270 -15.69 24.96 -2.17
N ASP A 271 -16.58 24.13 -1.66
CA ASP A 271 -17.54 24.53 -0.64
C ASP A 271 -16.85 24.61 0.74
N PRO A 272 -16.76 25.82 1.38
CA PRO A 272 -16.08 25.98 2.65
C PRO A 272 -16.76 25.26 3.82
N GLU A 273 -18.01 24.83 3.66
CA GLU A 273 -18.76 24.03 4.64
C GLU A 273 -18.51 22.51 4.51
N LEU A 274 -17.62 22.10 3.60
CA LEU A 274 -17.34 20.72 3.31
C LEU A 274 -15.84 20.42 3.39
N LEU A 275 -15.51 19.14 3.58
CA LEU A 275 -14.16 18.59 3.46
C LEU A 275 -14.17 17.52 2.38
N GLU A 276 -13.30 17.66 1.37
CA GLU A 276 -13.26 16.75 0.22
C GLU A 276 -11.84 16.28 -0.03
N VAL A 277 -11.63 14.94 0.02
CA VAL A 277 -10.29 14.35 -0.03
C VAL A 277 -10.28 13.02 -0.79
N TYR A 278 -9.08 12.58 -1.16
CA TYR A 278 -8.80 11.26 -1.75
C TYR A 278 -9.57 10.98 -3.04
N PRO A 279 -9.41 11.82 -4.07
CA PRO A 279 -10.01 11.52 -5.37
C PRO A 279 -9.47 10.21 -5.93
N THR A 280 -10.32 9.48 -6.65
CA THR A 280 -9.95 8.32 -7.47
C THR A 280 -10.89 8.20 -8.66
N TRP A 281 -10.38 7.84 -9.83
CA TRP A 281 -11.18 7.69 -11.03
C TRP A 281 -11.72 6.26 -11.16
N SER A 282 -12.89 6.14 -11.78
CA SER A 282 -13.32 4.85 -12.34
C SER A 282 -12.35 4.43 -13.47
N PRO A 283 -12.15 3.12 -13.72
CA PRO A 283 -11.23 2.65 -14.76
C PRO A 283 -11.57 3.13 -16.18
N ASP A 284 -12.85 3.44 -16.43
CA ASP A 284 -13.33 4.01 -17.69
C ASP A 284 -13.25 5.56 -17.76
N GLY A 285 -12.82 6.20 -16.67
CA GLY A 285 -12.66 7.65 -16.56
C GLY A 285 -13.97 8.44 -16.48
N LYS A 286 -15.13 7.79 -16.38
CA LYS A 286 -16.43 8.48 -16.41
C LYS A 286 -16.90 8.99 -15.06
N PHE A 287 -16.29 8.55 -13.96
CA PHE A 287 -16.64 8.99 -12.62
C PHE A 287 -15.40 9.32 -11.81
N LEU A 288 -15.47 10.40 -11.07
CA LEU A 288 -14.52 10.73 -10.01
C LEU A 288 -15.17 10.40 -8.66
N TYR A 289 -14.55 9.49 -7.91
CA TYR A 289 -14.92 9.14 -6.54
C TYR A 289 -14.05 9.91 -5.56
N TYR A 290 -14.59 10.23 -4.39
CA TYR A 290 -13.87 10.94 -3.33
C TYR A 290 -14.57 10.81 -1.98
N CYS A 291 -13.83 11.08 -0.91
CA CYS A 291 -14.38 11.09 0.45
C CYS A 291 -14.78 12.50 0.84
N LYS A 292 -15.95 12.66 1.47
CA LYS A 292 -16.49 13.96 1.89
C LYS A 292 -17.04 13.91 3.31
N SER A 293 -16.79 14.99 4.06
CA SER A 293 -17.28 15.21 5.41
C SER A 293 -17.63 16.69 5.63
N VAL A 294 -18.14 16.99 6.83
CA VAL A 294 -18.35 18.33 7.32
C VAL A 294 -17.21 18.69 8.29
N PRO A 295 -16.57 19.85 8.18
CA PRO A 295 -15.53 20.27 9.10
C PRO A 295 -16.05 20.45 10.52
N LEU A 296 -15.15 20.33 11.50
CA LEU A 296 -15.47 20.70 12.88
C LEU A 296 -15.92 22.18 12.92
N PRO A 297 -17.03 22.50 13.65
CA PRO A 297 -17.40 23.87 13.93
C PRO A 297 -16.22 24.67 14.50
N GLU A 298 -16.12 25.97 14.15
CA GLU A 298 -14.97 26.80 14.50
C GLU A 298 -14.72 26.82 16.01
N GLU A 299 -15.78 26.89 16.82
CA GLU A 299 -15.72 26.85 18.28
C GLU A 299 -15.21 25.52 18.87
N MET A 300 -15.14 24.47 18.06
CA MET A 300 -14.60 23.16 18.46
C MET A 300 -13.15 22.95 18.03
N ARG A 301 -12.64 23.74 17.09
CA ARG A 301 -11.29 23.54 16.50
C ARG A 301 -10.15 23.74 17.48
N ASP A 302 -10.35 24.60 18.49
CA ASP A 302 -9.36 24.89 19.55
C ASP A 302 -9.56 24.04 20.82
N LYS A 303 -10.59 23.20 20.85
CA LYS A 303 -10.80 22.25 21.96
C LYS A 303 -9.90 21.03 21.83
N ASP A 304 -9.91 20.19 22.88
CA ASP A 304 -9.14 18.95 22.87
C ASP A 304 -9.53 18.07 21.68
N ILE A 305 -8.59 17.93 20.72
CA ILE A 305 -8.77 17.17 19.50
C ILE A 305 -9.20 15.71 19.75
N ARG A 306 -8.80 15.12 20.89
CA ARG A 306 -9.18 13.76 21.25
C ARG A 306 -10.69 13.59 21.49
N THR A 307 -11.37 14.67 21.81
CA THR A 307 -12.82 14.67 22.10
C THR A 307 -13.66 15.21 20.96
N THR A 308 -13.08 16.04 20.10
CA THR A 308 -13.81 16.71 19.02
C THR A 308 -13.62 16.01 17.67
N TYR A 309 -12.41 15.56 17.35
CA TYR A 309 -12.12 14.95 16.05
C TYR A 309 -12.85 13.62 15.81
N PRO A 310 -13.14 12.77 16.81
CA PRO A 310 -13.98 11.59 16.63
C PRO A 310 -15.39 11.84 16.08
N LYS A 311 -15.81 13.10 15.96
CA LYS A 311 -17.09 13.50 15.34
C LYS A 311 -17.00 13.75 13.84
N VAL A 312 -15.78 13.75 13.26
CA VAL A 312 -15.56 13.95 11.83
C VAL A 312 -15.55 12.59 11.14
N GLN A 313 -16.58 12.34 10.33
CA GLN A 313 -16.75 11.10 9.61
C GLN A 313 -16.95 11.37 8.13
N TYR A 314 -16.24 10.64 7.30
CA TYR A 314 -16.25 10.80 5.86
C TYR A 314 -17.13 9.72 5.23
N ASN A 315 -17.98 10.13 4.32
CA ASN A 315 -18.75 9.28 3.41
C ASN A 315 -18.06 9.22 2.05
N LEU A 316 -18.41 8.23 1.22
CA LEU A 316 -17.91 8.11 -0.14
C LEU A 316 -18.93 8.63 -1.13
N TYR A 317 -18.48 9.54 -1.99
CA TYR A 317 -19.26 10.16 -3.06
C TYR A 317 -18.63 9.89 -4.42
N ARG A 318 -19.39 10.16 -5.49
CA ARG A 318 -18.87 10.22 -6.86
C ARG A 318 -19.58 11.31 -7.65
N ARG A 319 -18.94 11.76 -8.72
CA ARG A 319 -19.52 12.66 -9.73
C ARG A 319 -19.27 12.11 -11.12
N PRO A 320 -20.26 12.12 -12.03
CA PRO A 320 -20.03 11.87 -13.45
C PRO A 320 -19.06 12.91 -14.03
N PHE A 321 -18.25 12.50 -14.99
CA PHE A 321 -17.29 13.37 -15.67
C PHE A 321 -17.42 13.25 -17.18
N ASP A 322 -17.53 14.38 -17.85
CA ASP A 322 -17.49 14.48 -19.32
C ASP A 322 -16.08 14.88 -19.77
N LEU A 323 -15.38 13.96 -20.38
CA LEU A 323 -14.01 14.16 -20.86
C LEU A 323 -13.90 15.22 -21.99
N ALA A 324 -14.97 15.44 -22.78
CA ALA A 324 -14.92 16.39 -23.89
C ALA A 324 -15.01 17.84 -23.40
N THR A 325 -15.73 18.07 -22.33
CA THR A 325 -15.98 19.43 -21.76
C THR A 325 -15.24 19.68 -20.45
N HIS A 326 -14.64 18.65 -19.84
CA HIS A 326 -14.07 18.64 -18.50
C HIS A 326 -15.07 19.03 -17.39
N ASN A 327 -16.37 18.86 -17.64
CA ASN A 327 -17.41 19.18 -16.67
C ASN A 327 -17.78 17.96 -15.79
N PHE A 328 -18.11 18.28 -14.54
CA PHE A 328 -18.64 17.30 -13.59
C PHE A 328 -20.16 17.42 -13.50
N GLY A 329 -20.85 16.28 -13.48
CA GLY A 329 -22.30 16.21 -13.23
C GLY A 329 -22.64 16.31 -11.74
N ASP A 330 -23.90 16.03 -11.42
CA ASP A 330 -24.40 16.05 -10.05
C ASP A 330 -23.70 15.00 -9.18
N GLU A 331 -23.54 15.34 -7.92
CA GLU A 331 -22.92 14.46 -6.92
C GLU A 331 -23.87 13.33 -6.50
N GLU A 332 -23.32 12.14 -6.34
CA GLU A 332 -24.03 10.96 -5.86
C GLU A 332 -23.35 10.41 -4.60
N LEU A 333 -24.08 10.22 -3.51
CA LEU A 333 -23.62 9.48 -2.34
C LEU A 333 -23.57 7.98 -2.67
N VAL A 334 -22.38 7.36 -2.57
CA VAL A 334 -22.17 5.94 -2.89
C VAL A 334 -22.28 5.10 -1.63
N TYR A 335 -21.62 5.52 -0.55
CA TYR A 335 -21.58 4.78 0.71
C TYR A 335 -21.68 5.73 1.90
N ASP A 336 -22.72 5.52 2.72
CA ASP A 336 -23.01 6.29 3.93
C ASP A 336 -22.44 5.57 5.15
N ALA A 337 -21.18 5.84 5.46
CA ALA A 337 -20.50 5.29 6.62
C ALA A 337 -20.85 6.03 7.91
N ALA A 338 -21.05 7.36 7.81
CA ALA A 338 -21.30 8.23 8.96
C ALA A 338 -22.61 7.89 9.67
N SER A 339 -23.62 7.37 8.96
CA SER A 339 -24.87 6.91 9.59
C SER A 339 -24.67 5.75 10.60
N SER A 340 -23.53 5.06 10.54
CA SER A 340 -23.16 3.96 11.43
C SER A 340 -21.88 4.25 12.25
N ASP A 341 -21.60 5.52 12.51
CA ASP A 341 -20.41 5.98 13.25
C ASP A 341 -19.09 5.46 12.65
N LYS A 342 -19.01 5.43 11.30
CA LYS A 342 -17.81 5.04 10.56
C LYS A 342 -17.34 6.15 9.63
N SER A 343 -16.09 6.05 9.22
CA SER A 343 -15.42 6.97 8.32
C SER A 343 -14.65 6.21 7.27
N VAL A 344 -14.67 6.69 6.01
CA VAL A 344 -14.00 6.05 4.87
C VAL A 344 -12.89 6.91 4.30
N THR A 345 -11.84 6.26 3.81
CA THR A 345 -10.70 6.93 3.16
C THR A 345 -10.10 6.06 2.07
N LEU A 346 -9.31 6.69 1.20
CA LEU A 346 -8.45 6.00 0.23
C LEU A 346 -9.19 5.02 -0.69
N PRO A 347 -10.27 5.44 -1.36
CA PRO A 347 -11.00 4.57 -2.27
C PRO A 347 -10.13 4.12 -3.46
N ARG A 348 -10.33 2.87 -3.91
CA ARG A 348 -9.66 2.26 -5.06
C ARG A 348 -10.63 1.33 -5.80
N ILE A 349 -10.89 1.60 -7.06
CA ILE A 349 -11.75 0.75 -7.88
C ILE A 349 -10.88 -0.30 -8.58
N SER A 350 -11.36 -1.54 -8.63
CA SER A 350 -10.67 -2.61 -9.35
C SER A 350 -10.54 -2.28 -10.85
N PRO A 351 -9.49 -2.75 -11.55
CA PRO A 351 -9.28 -2.44 -12.96
C PRO A 351 -10.44 -2.79 -13.89
N ASP A 352 -11.24 -3.78 -13.50
CA ASP A 352 -12.45 -4.20 -14.22
C ASP A 352 -13.71 -3.43 -13.82
N GLY A 353 -13.61 -2.50 -12.87
CA GLY A 353 -14.72 -1.67 -12.38
C GLY A 353 -15.72 -2.37 -11.48
N ARG A 354 -15.53 -3.66 -11.15
CA ARG A 354 -16.53 -4.46 -10.43
C ARG A 354 -16.47 -4.33 -8.91
N TYR A 355 -15.36 -3.91 -8.35
CA TYR A 355 -15.14 -3.83 -6.91
C TYR A 355 -14.56 -2.50 -6.50
N LEU A 356 -14.94 -2.04 -5.33
CA LEU A 356 -14.42 -0.84 -4.69
C LEU A 356 -13.80 -1.21 -3.35
N LEU A 357 -12.48 -0.97 -3.20
CA LEU A 357 -11.76 -1.03 -1.94
C LEU A 357 -11.69 0.35 -1.30
N PHE A 358 -11.69 0.40 0.02
CA PHE A 358 -11.35 1.59 0.81
C PHE A 358 -10.90 1.18 2.21
N ALA A 359 -10.25 2.10 2.94
CA ALA A 359 -9.99 1.91 4.36
C ALA A 359 -11.16 2.51 5.17
N GLN A 360 -11.64 1.81 6.19
CA GLN A 360 -12.70 2.23 7.09
C GLN A 360 -12.24 2.17 8.53
N GLY A 361 -12.46 3.25 9.27
CA GLY A 361 -12.25 3.35 10.71
C GLY A 361 -13.46 4.01 11.38
N GLN A 362 -13.32 4.39 12.66
CA GLN A 362 -14.40 5.04 13.39
C GLN A 362 -14.56 6.51 13.01
N TYR A 363 -13.47 7.23 12.73
CA TYR A 363 -13.50 8.65 12.43
C TYR A 363 -12.29 9.11 11.61
N GLY A 364 -12.35 10.34 11.12
CA GLY A 364 -11.23 11.04 10.51
C GLY A 364 -10.85 10.55 9.13
N CYS A 365 -9.72 11.06 8.63
CA CYS A 365 -9.21 10.77 7.29
C CYS A 365 -7.82 10.13 7.25
N PHE A 366 -7.21 9.86 8.41
CA PHE A 366 -5.82 9.35 8.44
C PHE A 366 -5.73 7.93 9.03
N HIS A 367 -6.49 7.01 8.47
CA HIS A 367 -6.71 5.64 8.95
C HIS A 367 -5.43 4.80 9.05
N SER A 368 -4.35 5.15 8.35
CA SER A 368 -3.07 4.42 8.45
C SER A 368 -2.45 4.42 9.86
N ARG A 369 -3.00 5.20 10.78
CA ARG A 369 -2.57 5.31 12.18
C ARG A 369 -3.64 4.89 13.18
N HIS A 370 -4.85 4.57 12.73
CA HIS A 370 -5.97 4.16 13.58
C HIS A 370 -6.01 2.64 13.68
N ARG A 371 -5.88 2.10 14.89
CA ARG A 371 -5.82 0.63 15.13
C ARG A 371 -7.05 -0.12 14.65
N ASP A 372 -8.20 0.55 14.64
CA ASP A 372 -9.49 0.01 14.23
C ASP A 372 -9.74 0.10 12.72
N ALA A 373 -8.75 0.57 11.96
CA ALA A 373 -8.90 0.72 10.52
C ALA A 373 -8.67 -0.60 9.79
N ASP A 374 -9.68 -1.02 9.02
CA ASP A 374 -9.69 -2.20 8.19
C ASP A 374 -9.89 -1.84 6.71
N ILE A 375 -9.47 -2.71 5.82
CA ILE A 375 -9.83 -2.64 4.40
C ILE A 375 -11.24 -3.21 4.24
N VAL A 376 -12.05 -2.51 3.46
CA VAL A 376 -13.42 -2.92 3.10
C VAL A 376 -13.52 -3.02 1.58
N CYS A 377 -14.28 -4.01 1.09
CA CYS A 377 -14.52 -4.24 -0.33
C CYS A 377 -16.02 -4.36 -0.60
N ILE A 378 -16.52 -3.55 -1.54
CA ILE A 378 -17.92 -3.57 -1.96
C ILE A 378 -17.99 -3.98 -3.44
N PRO A 379 -18.84 -4.95 -3.81
CA PRO A 379 -19.18 -5.19 -5.21
C PRO A 379 -19.98 -4.01 -5.77
N MET A 380 -19.48 -3.39 -6.85
CA MET A 380 -20.09 -2.18 -7.45
C MET A 380 -21.47 -2.45 -8.07
N GLU A 381 -21.78 -3.70 -8.44
CA GLU A 381 -23.12 -4.10 -8.91
C GLU A 381 -24.22 -3.88 -7.86
N LYS A 382 -23.85 -3.73 -6.58
CA LYS A 382 -24.79 -3.43 -5.49
C LYS A 382 -25.21 -1.98 -5.45
N PHE A 383 -24.44 -1.08 -6.08
CA PHE A 383 -24.79 0.33 -6.17
C PHE A 383 -25.68 0.58 -7.39
N SER A 384 -26.98 0.76 -7.15
CA SER A 384 -28.01 1.02 -8.17
C SER A 384 -28.50 2.48 -8.18
N GLY A 385 -27.69 3.41 -7.64
CA GLY A 385 -28.06 4.84 -7.44
C GLY A 385 -28.68 5.13 -6.06
N THR A 386 -28.95 4.10 -5.26
CA THR A 386 -29.29 4.26 -3.84
C THR A 386 -28.05 4.10 -3.00
N PRO A 387 -27.75 5.01 -2.04
CA PRO A 387 -26.58 4.89 -1.17
C PRO A 387 -26.56 3.54 -0.43
N LEU A 388 -25.39 2.94 -0.38
CA LEU A 388 -25.15 1.76 0.43
C LEU A 388 -24.85 2.22 1.88
N THR A 389 -25.42 1.54 2.87
CA THR A 389 -25.08 1.73 4.30
C THR A 389 -24.26 0.55 4.80
N VAL A 390 -23.67 0.68 5.98
CA VAL A 390 -22.90 -0.41 6.59
C VAL A 390 -23.74 -1.69 6.75
N GLU A 391 -25.01 -1.54 7.13
CA GLU A 391 -25.93 -2.67 7.31
C GLU A 391 -26.44 -3.26 6.00
N ALA A 392 -26.60 -2.42 4.96
CA ALA A 392 -27.16 -2.83 3.66
C ALA A 392 -26.10 -3.30 2.67
N ALA A 393 -24.83 -2.95 2.89
CA ALA A 393 -23.75 -3.34 1.99
C ALA A 393 -23.46 -4.85 2.11
N SER A 394 -23.50 -5.54 0.97
CA SER A 394 -22.99 -6.91 0.89
C SER A 394 -21.49 -6.85 0.70
N PHE A 395 -20.74 -6.83 1.79
CA PHE A 395 -19.28 -6.79 1.75
C PHE A 395 -18.69 -8.11 1.25
N VAL A 396 -17.55 -8.00 0.57
CA VAL A 396 -16.65 -9.13 0.39
C VAL A 396 -16.00 -9.43 1.75
N ASP A 397 -15.95 -10.70 2.14
CA ASP A 397 -15.25 -11.09 3.36
C ASP A 397 -13.74 -10.92 3.19
N LEU A 398 -13.17 -9.96 3.88
CA LEU A 398 -11.75 -9.64 3.92
C LEU A 398 -11.05 -10.10 5.21
N SER A 399 -11.67 -10.97 6.00
CA SER A 399 -11.08 -11.48 7.26
C SER A 399 -9.73 -12.20 7.07
N ALA A 400 -9.46 -12.70 5.86
CA ALA A 400 -8.19 -13.31 5.49
C ALA A 400 -7.10 -12.28 5.13
N LEU A 401 -7.49 -11.04 4.81
CA LEU A 401 -6.60 -9.92 4.52
C LEU A 401 -6.33 -9.07 5.77
N ASN A 402 -7.40 -8.66 6.48
CA ASN A 402 -7.32 -7.72 7.58
C ASN A 402 -6.67 -8.34 8.83
N SER A 403 -5.92 -7.52 9.55
CA SER A 403 -5.39 -7.82 10.87
C SER A 403 -6.50 -7.68 11.93
N LYS A 404 -6.43 -8.45 13.00
CA LYS A 404 -7.39 -8.33 14.12
C LYS A 404 -7.00 -7.26 15.14
N GLU A 405 -5.75 -6.80 15.13
CA GLU A 405 -5.17 -6.05 16.24
C GLU A 405 -4.68 -4.65 15.87
N ASN A 406 -4.36 -4.40 14.60
CA ASN A 406 -3.75 -3.16 14.14
C ASN A 406 -4.26 -2.75 12.77
N SER A 407 -3.98 -1.49 12.40
CA SER A 407 -4.49 -0.88 11.18
C SER A 407 -4.03 -1.59 9.90
N ASP A 408 -4.97 -1.73 9.00
CA ASP A 408 -4.77 -2.01 7.58
C ASP A 408 -5.24 -0.81 6.76
N SER A 409 -4.40 -0.32 5.86
CA SER A 409 -4.67 0.93 5.11
C SER A 409 -3.99 0.93 3.75
N TYR A 410 -4.20 2.00 2.97
CA TYR A 410 -3.65 2.14 1.63
C TYR A 410 -3.92 0.92 0.73
N PRO A 411 -5.20 0.50 0.60
CA PRO A 411 -5.51 -0.60 -0.30
C PRO A 411 -5.24 -0.21 -1.74
N THR A 412 -4.75 -1.15 -2.53
CA THR A 412 -4.62 -0.97 -3.98
C THR A 412 -4.75 -2.31 -4.71
N TRP A 413 -5.10 -2.24 -6.00
CA TRP A 413 -5.23 -3.39 -6.88
C TRP A 413 -3.98 -3.53 -7.76
N SER A 414 -3.58 -4.76 -8.06
CA SER A 414 -2.70 -5.03 -9.20
C SER A 414 -3.40 -4.70 -10.52
N SER A 415 -2.63 -4.44 -11.57
CA SER A 415 -3.15 -4.06 -12.89
C SER A 415 -4.11 -5.09 -13.50
N ASN A 416 -3.95 -6.37 -13.15
CA ASN A 416 -4.81 -7.46 -13.58
C ASN A 416 -6.00 -7.73 -12.63
N GLY A 417 -6.09 -7.02 -11.48
CA GLY A 417 -7.19 -7.14 -10.53
C GLY A 417 -7.23 -8.43 -9.70
N HIS A 418 -6.16 -9.26 -9.74
CA HIS A 418 -6.08 -10.50 -8.98
C HIS A 418 -5.31 -10.41 -7.67
N TRP A 419 -4.64 -9.27 -7.42
CA TRP A 419 -3.89 -9.07 -6.19
C TRP A 419 -4.35 -7.79 -5.51
N ILE A 420 -4.62 -7.90 -4.21
CA ILE A 420 -4.82 -6.77 -3.32
C ILE A 420 -3.54 -6.57 -2.53
N MET A 421 -3.09 -5.33 -2.42
CA MET A 421 -2.00 -4.91 -1.57
C MET A 421 -2.50 -3.93 -0.54
N CYS A 422 -1.97 -4.00 0.68
CA CYS A 422 -2.22 -3.01 1.72
C CYS A 422 -0.96 -2.75 2.55
N ALA A 423 -0.96 -1.64 3.27
CA ALA A 423 0.02 -1.32 4.31
C ALA A 423 -0.57 -1.68 5.67
N SER A 424 0.01 -2.67 6.35
CA SER A 424 -0.47 -3.20 7.62
C SER A 424 0.53 -2.94 8.75
N ARG A 425 0.02 -2.68 9.94
CA ARG A 425 0.82 -2.53 11.18
C ARG A 425 0.76 -3.76 12.09
N ARG A 426 0.32 -4.90 11.56
CA ARG A 426 0.03 -6.11 12.33
C ARG A 426 1.23 -6.69 13.09
N GLU A 427 2.47 -6.41 12.64
CA GLU A 427 3.67 -6.96 13.27
C GLU A 427 3.94 -6.37 14.67
N ASP A 428 3.89 -5.05 14.80
CA ASP A 428 4.31 -4.36 16.02
C ASP A 428 3.45 -3.13 16.39
N GLY A 429 2.45 -2.80 15.60
CA GLY A 429 1.60 -1.62 15.77
C GLY A 429 2.25 -0.28 15.42
N ASN A 430 3.56 -0.25 15.12
CA ASN A 430 4.33 0.98 14.88
C ASN A 430 4.69 1.19 13.42
N TYR A 431 5.24 0.14 12.78
CA TYR A 431 5.73 0.21 11.40
C TYR A 431 4.76 -0.48 10.45
N SER A 432 4.33 0.23 9.41
CA SER A 432 3.56 -0.41 8.35
C SER A 432 4.47 -1.24 7.44
N ARG A 433 3.99 -2.44 7.10
CA ARG A 433 4.61 -3.39 6.19
C ARG A 433 3.67 -3.66 5.03
N VAL A 434 4.22 -4.06 3.89
CA VAL A 434 3.43 -4.38 2.69
C VAL A 434 2.94 -5.82 2.77
N TYR A 435 1.64 -6.01 2.63
CA TYR A 435 0.98 -7.32 2.57
C TYR A 435 0.25 -7.48 1.26
N PHE A 436 0.29 -8.68 0.72
CA PHE A 436 -0.44 -9.07 -0.49
C PHE A 436 -1.47 -10.15 -0.17
N SER A 437 -2.56 -10.15 -0.91
CA SER A 437 -3.55 -11.22 -0.87
C SER A 437 -4.08 -11.52 -2.27
N TYR A 438 -4.29 -12.79 -2.56
CA TYR A 438 -4.91 -13.21 -3.80
C TYR A 438 -6.42 -12.94 -3.77
N PHE A 439 -6.92 -12.35 -4.84
CA PHE A 439 -8.32 -12.03 -5.04
C PHE A 439 -8.86 -12.69 -6.30
N ASN A 440 -9.97 -13.41 -6.16
CA ASN A 440 -10.63 -14.02 -7.29
C ASN A 440 -12.17 -13.96 -7.14
N ASN A 441 -12.80 -13.10 -7.93
CA ASN A 441 -14.27 -12.97 -8.01
C ASN A 441 -14.95 -12.84 -6.63
N GLY A 442 -14.47 -11.93 -5.78
CA GLY A 442 -15.02 -11.67 -4.46
C GLY A 442 -14.53 -12.65 -3.38
N LYS A 443 -13.55 -13.48 -3.67
CA LYS A 443 -12.92 -14.38 -2.72
C LYS A 443 -11.49 -13.94 -2.44
N VAL A 444 -11.14 -13.79 -1.17
CA VAL A 444 -9.83 -13.33 -0.70
C VAL A 444 -9.14 -14.45 0.06
N GLU A 445 -7.87 -14.69 -0.27
CA GLU A 445 -7.04 -15.69 0.39
C GLU A 445 -6.19 -15.06 1.51
N LYS A 446 -5.54 -15.88 2.34
CA LYS A 446 -4.68 -15.42 3.44
C LYS A 446 -3.63 -14.43 2.94
N ALA A 447 -3.53 -13.28 3.61
CA ALA A 447 -2.50 -12.30 3.32
C ALA A 447 -1.10 -12.79 3.71
N PHE A 448 -0.09 -12.38 2.94
CA PHE A 448 1.31 -12.68 3.23
C PHE A 448 2.17 -11.42 3.13
N LEU A 449 3.20 -11.36 3.97
CA LEU A 449 4.17 -10.26 4.00
C LEU A 449 5.01 -10.26 2.71
N MET A 450 5.30 -9.07 2.17
CA MET A 450 6.22 -8.90 1.03
C MET A 450 7.55 -9.60 1.30
N PRO A 451 7.97 -10.55 0.44
CA PRO A 451 9.18 -11.33 0.66
C PRO A 451 10.44 -10.46 0.72
N GLN A 452 11.37 -10.83 1.57
CA GLN A 452 12.68 -10.20 1.72
C GLN A 452 13.79 -11.23 1.57
N GLU A 453 14.95 -10.80 1.08
CA GLU A 453 16.13 -11.68 0.97
C GLU A 453 16.53 -12.24 2.33
N ASP A 454 16.62 -11.36 3.35
CA ASP A 454 16.73 -11.77 4.75
C ASP A 454 15.34 -11.75 5.40
N PRO A 455 14.80 -12.89 5.89
CA PRO A 455 13.51 -12.94 6.54
C PRO A 455 13.38 -11.99 7.76
N GLU A 456 14.50 -11.63 8.41
CA GLU A 456 14.50 -10.67 9.53
C GLU A 456 14.56 -9.21 9.12
N TYR A 457 14.73 -8.88 7.84
CA TYR A 457 14.93 -7.51 7.37
C TYR A 457 13.92 -6.51 7.97
N ASN A 458 12.64 -6.86 7.94
CA ASN A 458 11.57 -6.00 8.45
C ASN A 458 11.62 -5.81 9.98
N THR A 459 12.25 -6.71 10.73
CA THR A 459 12.43 -6.58 12.19
C THR A 459 13.41 -5.46 12.55
N PHE A 460 14.41 -5.23 11.71
CA PHE A 460 15.42 -4.20 11.90
C PHE A 460 15.14 -2.90 11.13
N LEU A 461 14.23 -2.91 10.18
CA LEU A 461 13.87 -1.73 9.41
C LEU A 461 13.03 -0.77 10.26
N LEU A 462 13.64 0.29 10.77
CA LEU A 462 12.99 1.34 11.56
C LEU A 462 12.27 2.39 10.69
N LYS A 463 11.72 1.98 9.57
CA LYS A 463 10.92 2.80 8.65
C LYS A 463 9.63 2.09 8.28
N SER A 464 8.59 2.87 8.02
CA SER A 464 7.31 2.38 7.49
C SER A 464 7.28 2.47 5.98
N TYR A 465 6.69 1.47 5.33
CA TYR A 465 6.27 1.56 3.94
C TYR A 465 4.95 2.36 3.88
N ASN A 466 4.97 3.46 3.15
CA ASN A 466 3.84 4.38 3.11
C ASN A 466 3.36 4.55 1.67
N ARG A 467 2.05 4.38 1.48
CA ARG A 467 1.35 4.44 0.22
C ARG A 467 2.03 3.60 -0.87
N PRO A 468 2.06 2.26 -0.69
CA PRO A 468 2.58 1.39 -1.74
C PRO A 468 1.69 1.44 -2.98
N GLU A 469 2.30 1.50 -4.18
CA GLU A 469 1.60 1.57 -5.46
C GLU A 469 2.24 0.57 -6.45
N PHE A 470 1.41 -0.23 -7.11
CA PHE A 470 1.87 -1.15 -8.16
C PHE A 470 2.30 -0.41 -9.42
N MET A 471 3.30 -0.99 -10.09
CA MET A 471 3.79 -0.54 -11.40
C MET A 471 4.08 -1.75 -12.28
N VAL A 472 3.78 -1.64 -13.58
CA VAL A 472 4.05 -2.71 -14.56
C VAL A 472 5.48 -2.67 -15.09
N GLU A 473 6.23 -1.61 -14.81
CA GLU A 473 7.60 -1.39 -15.23
C GLU A 473 8.34 -0.46 -14.25
N PRO A 474 9.68 -0.48 -14.21
CA PRO A 474 10.43 0.40 -13.31
C PRO A 474 10.41 1.85 -13.76
N VAL A 475 10.54 2.78 -12.83
CA VAL A 475 10.88 4.18 -13.11
C VAL A 475 12.31 4.22 -13.61
N ARG A 476 12.51 4.68 -14.85
CA ARG A 476 13.82 4.75 -15.52
C ARG A 476 14.44 6.15 -15.51
N ILE A 477 13.69 7.15 -15.05
CA ILE A 477 14.18 8.51 -14.87
C ILE A 477 15.23 8.50 -13.77
N SER A 478 16.42 9.00 -14.07
CA SER A 478 17.49 9.07 -13.08
C SER A 478 17.25 10.16 -12.03
N VAL A 479 17.88 10.00 -10.88
CA VAL A 479 17.86 11.01 -9.80
C VAL A 479 18.36 12.38 -10.32
N ASP A 480 19.38 12.38 -11.18
CA ASP A 480 19.92 13.60 -11.79
C ASP A 480 18.91 14.29 -12.71
N GLU A 481 18.09 13.54 -13.45
CA GLU A 481 17.04 14.13 -14.29
C GLU A 481 15.94 14.74 -13.44
N PHE A 482 15.53 14.10 -12.35
CA PHE A 482 14.62 14.69 -11.38
C PHE A 482 15.21 15.94 -10.72
N SER A 483 16.50 15.96 -10.37
CA SER A 483 17.15 17.08 -9.70
C SER A 483 17.18 18.35 -10.55
N LYS A 484 17.37 18.24 -11.86
CA LYS A 484 17.49 19.40 -12.80
C LYS A 484 16.28 20.32 -12.80
N VAL A 485 15.09 19.85 -12.43
CA VAL A 485 13.88 20.70 -12.38
C VAL A 485 13.81 21.56 -11.13
N PHE A 486 14.74 21.37 -10.19
CA PHE A 486 14.87 22.18 -8.96
C PHE A 486 15.93 23.29 -9.08
N ASP A 487 16.79 23.23 -10.07
CA ASP A 487 17.88 24.19 -10.32
C ASP A 487 17.38 25.49 -11.04
N ARG A 488 16.08 25.65 -11.24
CA ARG A 488 15.46 26.76 -11.99
C ARG A 488 14.74 27.76 -11.08
#